data_3ec031fc11dbb872524917d8cade4072
#
_entry.id   3ec031fc11dbb872524917d8cade4072
#
_cell.length_a   1.000
_cell.length_b   1.000
_cell.length_c   1.000
_cell.angle_alpha   90.00
_cell.angle_beta   90.00
_cell.angle_gamma   90.00
#
_symmetry.space_group_name_H-M   'P 1'
#
loop_
_entity.id
_entity.type
_entity.pdbx_description
1 polymer ?
#
loop_
_entity_poly.entity_id
_entity_poly.type
_entity_poly.pdbx_seq_one_letter_code
_entity_poly.pdbx_strand_id
1 'polypeptide(L)'
;GERPYAEYTIRITAPGYEPLVISGTEILADATAIQPARMIPAADLGGEEDITIPDHTLYGNYPPKIAESEIKPVTGSGEIVLSRVVVPQTVIVHDGVPTNASAPDYYVPYRDYIKNVASSEIYATWPKSSITANVLAIMSFTLNRVYTEWYRNQGYDFTITSSTAYDHKWIYGRNIYESISVVVDDIFDNYLSGREVNQPILTQYCDGRQVTCPGWMTFLLLRIHIKKARFYAGLRGSCSRLCSFK
;
A
#
# COMPACT_ATOMS: atom_id res chain seq x y z
N GLY A 1 25.74 1.23 -2.61
CA GLY A 1 25.94 1.14 -1.17
C GLY A 1 25.75 -0.29 -0.70
N GLU A 2 26.22 -0.58 0.48
CA GLU A 2 26.01 -1.89 1.09
C GLU A 2 24.53 -2.09 1.43
N ARG A 3 24.02 -3.32 1.25
CA ARG A 3 22.63 -3.65 1.56
C ARG A 3 22.39 -3.52 3.08
N PRO A 4 21.42 -2.73 3.54
CA PRO A 4 21.26 -2.46 4.97
C PRO A 4 20.52 -3.55 5.74
N TYR A 5 20.11 -4.62 5.07
CA TYR A 5 19.36 -5.75 5.63
C TYR A 5 19.96 -7.09 5.20
N ALA A 6 19.73 -8.13 6.00
CA ALA A 6 19.98 -9.52 5.62
C ALA A 6 18.70 -10.17 5.08
N GLU A 7 18.84 -11.09 4.15
CA GLU A 7 17.73 -11.87 3.60
C GLU A 7 17.79 -13.31 4.06
N TYR A 8 16.64 -13.87 4.36
CA TYR A 8 16.49 -15.25 4.78
C TYR A 8 15.40 -15.96 3.99
N THR A 9 15.59 -17.26 3.82
CA THR A 9 14.52 -18.16 3.39
C THR A 9 13.95 -18.86 4.62
N ILE A 10 12.65 -18.78 4.81
CA ILE A 10 11.90 -19.39 5.90
C ILE A 10 11.11 -20.55 5.32
N ARG A 11 11.27 -21.76 5.90
CA ARG A 11 10.44 -22.91 5.58
C ARG A 11 9.57 -23.25 6.77
N ILE A 12 8.25 -23.29 6.55
CA ILE A 12 7.25 -23.60 7.58
C ILE A 12 6.58 -24.92 7.22
N THR A 13 6.50 -25.83 8.17
CA THR A 13 5.83 -27.12 8.02
C THR A 13 4.90 -27.39 9.19
N ALA A 14 3.72 -27.94 8.93
CA ALA A 14 2.81 -28.40 9.95
C ALA A 14 2.06 -29.66 9.48
N PRO A 15 1.70 -30.60 10.38
CA PRO A 15 0.94 -31.77 10.00
C PRO A 15 -0.39 -31.41 9.35
N GLY A 16 -0.69 -32.00 8.20
CA GLY A 16 -1.95 -31.77 7.45
C GLY A 16 -1.96 -30.50 6.59
N TYR A 17 -0.84 -29.78 6.52
CA TYR A 17 -0.69 -28.61 5.66
C TYR A 17 0.45 -28.82 4.67
N GLU A 18 0.35 -28.18 3.51
CA GLU A 18 1.47 -28.13 2.58
C GLU A 18 2.61 -27.27 3.16
N PRO A 19 3.88 -27.62 2.89
CA PRO A 19 5.00 -26.78 3.26
C PRO A 19 4.89 -25.41 2.60
N LEU A 20 5.21 -24.36 3.36
CA LEU A 20 5.31 -22.99 2.86
C LEU A 20 6.76 -22.55 2.90
N VAL A 21 7.30 -22.10 1.75
CA VAL A 21 8.64 -21.53 1.64
C VAL A 21 8.51 -20.04 1.30
N ILE A 22 9.16 -19.20 2.10
CA ILE A 22 9.19 -17.75 1.87
C ILE A 22 10.65 -17.33 1.72
N SER A 23 11.04 -16.96 0.53
CA SER A 23 12.39 -16.47 0.19
C SER A 23 12.41 -14.94 0.15
N GLY A 24 13.54 -14.34 0.57
CA GLY A 24 13.71 -12.89 0.58
C GLY A 24 13.12 -12.18 1.80
N THR A 25 12.82 -12.91 2.90
CA THR A 25 12.42 -12.27 4.16
C THR A 25 13.54 -11.35 4.66
N GLU A 26 13.25 -10.07 4.75
CA GLU A 26 14.24 -9.04 5.11
C GLU A 26 14.31 -8.84 6.63
N ILE A 27 15.52 -8.84 7.16
CA ILE A 27 15.80 -8.58 8.58
C ILE A 27 16.72 -7.38 8.69
N LEU A 28 16.25 -6.33 9.34
CA LEU A 28 17.00 -5.14 9.68
C LEU A 28 17.60 -5.28 11.09
N ALA A 29 18.81 -4.73 11.29
CA ALA A 29 19.39 -4.67 12.62
C ALA A 29 18.49 -3.84 13.57
N ASP A 30 18.36 -4.29 14.80
CA ASP A 30 17.58 -3.64 15.87
C ASP A 30 16.09 -3.41 15.54
N ALA A 31 15.53 -4.17 14.58
CA ALA A 31 14.11 -4.11 14.22
C ALA A 31 13.46 -5.49 14.32
N THR A 32 12.31 -5.57 14.97
CA THR A 32 11.51 -6.79 15.01
C THR A 32 10.76 -6.95 13.70
N ALA A 33 11.13 -7.97 12.92
CA ALA A 33 10.40 -8.38 11.72
C ALA A 33 9.31 -9.39 12.10
N ILE A 34 8.13 -9.22 11.53
CA ILE A 34 6.98 -10.11 11.69
C ILE A 34 6.67 -10.72 10.33
N GLN A 35 6.81 -12.04 10.20
CA GLN A 35 6.49 -12.75 8.97
C GLN A 35 5.08 -13.33 9.06
N PRO A 36 4.06 -12.73 8.42
CA PRO A 36 2.75 -13.36 8.29
C PRO A 36 2.88 -14.62 7.44
N ALA A 37 2.24 -15.69 7.88
CA ALA A 37 2.21 -16.96 7.15
C ALA A 37 0.79 -17.52 7.18
N ARG A 38 0.28 -17.91 6.01
CA ARG A 38 -0.97 -18.64 5.87
C ARG A 38 -0.66 -19.98 5.23
N MET A 39 -0.86 -21.05 5.98
CA MET A 39 -0.68 -22.40 5.48
C MET A 39 -1.94 -22.92 4.80
N ILE A 40 -1.79 -23.64 3.71
CA ILE A 40 -2.87 -24.23 2.93
C ILE A 40 -2.98 -25.71 3.29
N PRO A 41 -4.19 -26.25 3.56
CA PRO A 41 -4.37 -27.67 3.80
C PRO A 41 -3.83 -28.51 2.64
N ALA A 42 -3.15 -29.62 2.94
CA ALA A 42 -2.51 -30.48 1.94
C ALA A 42 -3.47 -31.00 0.85
N ALA A 43 -4.77 -31.11 1.16
CA ALA A 43 -5.79 -31.52 0.20
C ALA A 43 -6.13 -30.45 -0.85
N ASP A 44 -5.80 -29.18 -0.59
CA ASP A 44 -6.24 -28.05 -1.40
C ASP A 44 -5.18 -27.52 -2.37
N LEU A 45 -3.89 -27.71 -2.08
CA LEU A 45 -2.80 -27.20 -2.94
C LEU A 45 -2.13 -28.31 -3.77
N GLY A 46 -1.90 -29.49 -3.20
CA GLY A 46 -1.24 -30.61 -3.87
C GLY A 46 0.26 -30.42 -4.08
N GLY A 47 0.92 -29.60 -3.26
CA GLY A 47 2.34 -29.35 -3.32
C GLY A 47 2.82 -28.21 -2.41
N GLU A 48 4.12 -27.91 -2.47
CA GLU A 48 4.74 -26.82 -1.70
C GLU A 48 4.32 -25.46 -2.23
N GLU A 49 3.97 -24.51 -1.34
CA GLU A 49 3.72 -23.12 -1.69
C GLU A 49 5.04 -22.33 -1.57
N ASP A 50 5.43 -21.66 -2.67
CA ASP A 50 6.63 -20.83 -2.73
C ASP A 50 6.24 -19.35 -2.87
N ILE A 51 6.71 -18.53 -1.94
CA ILE A 51 6.58 -17.07 -1.98
C ILE A 51 7.98 -16.47 -2.12
N THR A 52 8.15 -15.58 -3.09
CA THR A 52 9.40 -14.81 -3.26
C THR A 52 9.15 -13.33 -3.00
N ILE A 53 9.81 -12.79 -1.99
CA ILE A 53 9.82 -11.36 -1.66
C ILE A 53 10.97 -10.70 -2.44
N PRO A 54 10.70 -9.78 -3.37
CA PRO A 54 11.74 -9.06 -4.09
C PRO A 54 12.44 -8.04 -3.18
N ASP A 55 13.60 -7.54 -3.62
CA ASP A 55 14.39 -6.52 -2.93
C ASP A 55 13.55 -5.31 -2.49
N HIS A 56 13.94 -4.69 -1.38
CA HIS A 56 13.33 -3.46 -0.87
C HIS A 56 13.40 -2.33 -1.90
N THR A 57 12.38 -1.48 -2.00
CA THR A 57 12.30 -0.43 -3.03
C THR A 57 13.43 0.59 -2.98
N LEU A 58 13.98 0.86 -1.81
CA LEU A 58 15.14 1.75 -1.66
C LEU A 58 16.47 1.12 -2.09
N TYR A 59 16.48 -0.18 -2.42
CA TYR A 59 17.67 -0.92 -2.83
C TYR A 59 17.53 -1.52 -4.23
N GLY A 60 16.40 -2.16 -4.51
CA GLY A 60 16.11 -2.83 -5.78
C GLY A 60 15.87 -1.84 -6.93
N ASN A 61 15.88 -2.36 -8.15
CA ASN A 61 15.61 -1.58 -9.36
C ASN A 61 14.12 -1.65 -9.71
N TYR A 62 13.39 -0.59 -9.41
CA TYR A 62 11.96 -0.48 -9.69
C TYR A 62 11.69 0.61 -10.74
N PRO A 63 10.62 0.47 -11.54
CA PRO A 63 10.25 1.49 -12.52
C PRO A 63 9.90 2.81 -11.83
N PRO A 64 10.30 3.96 -12.42
CA PRO A 64 9.93 5.26 -11.90
C PRO A 64 8.42 5.47 -11.95
N LYS A 65 7.92 6.28 -11.02
CA LYS A 65 6.50 6.64 -11.00
C LYS A 65 6.14 7.48 -12.23
N ILE A 66 5.04 7.11 -12.88
CA ILE A 66 4.46 7.86 -13.98
C ILE A 66 3.67 9.04 -13.39
N ALA A 67 3.82 10.22 -13.99
CA ALA A 67 3.07 11.40 -13.55
C ALA A 67 1.56 11.18 -13.75
N GLU A 68 0.75 11.63 -12.79
CA GLU A 68 -0.69 11.43 -12.81
C GLU A 68 -1.35 12.00 -14.09
N SER A 69 -0.85 13.14 -14.58
CA SER A 69 -1.31 13.76 -15.81
C SER A 69 -1.04 12.95 -17.08
N GLU A 70 -0.09 12.01 -17.02
CA GLU A 70 0.21 11.11 -18.12
C GLU A 70 -0.67 9.85 -18.08
N ILE A 71 -1.10 9.46 -16.87
CA ILE A 71 -1.97 8.29 -16.68
C ILE A 71 -3.41 8.62 -17.04
N LYS A 72 -3.88 9.80 -16.65
CA LYS A 72 -5.26 10.26 -16.86
C LYS A 72 -5.27 11.69 -17.35
N PRO A 73 -5.58 11.93 -18.63
CA PRO A 73 -5.82 13.28 -19.11
C PRO A 73 -6.98 13.91 -18.32
N VAL A 74 -6.81 15.17 -17.92
CA VAL A 74 -7.85 15.92 -17.22
C VAL A 74 -9.02 16.12 -18.20
N THR A 75 -9.99 15.22 -18.13
CA THR A 75 -11.27 15.39 -18.85
C THR A 75 -12.27 15.97 -17.88
N GLY A 76 -12.97 17.04 -18.31
CA GLY A 76 -14.00 17.72 -17.51
C GLY A 76 -15.30 16.90 -17.29
N SER A 77 -15.28 15.59 -17.52
CA SER A 77 -16.40 14.69 -17.22
C SER A 77 -16.33 14.26 -15.78
N GLY A 78 -17.33 14.62 -14.98
CA GLY A 78 -17.40 14.44 -13.53
C GLY A 78 -16.90 13.10 -13.03
N GLU A 79 -15.83 13.12 -12.28
CA GLU A 79 -15.34 11.96 -11.54
C GLU A 79 -16.35 11.62 -10.44
N ILE A 80 -16.62 10.34 -10.24
CA ILE A 80 -17.35 9.90 -9.06
C ILE A 80 -16.43 10.07 -7.87
N VAL A 81 -16.83 10.93 -6.95
CA VAL A 81 -16.09 11.22 -5.73
C VAL A 81 -17.01 10.90 -4.57
N LEU A 82 -16.47 10.19 -3.58
CA LEU A 82 -17.23 9.88 -2.37
C LEU A 82 -17.62 11.18 -1.65
N SER A 83 -18.80 11.22 -1.04
CA SER A 83 -19.28 12.40 -0.30
C SER A 83 -18.45 12.73 0.95
N ARG A 84 -17.66 11.78 1.42
CA ARG A 84 -16.77 11.91 2.59
C ARG A 84 -15.57 10.98 2.47
N VAL A 85 -14.50 11.29 3.18
CA VAL A 85 -13.33 10.40 3.29
C VAL A 85 -13.63 9.29 4.27
N VAL A 86 -13.46 8.06 3.82
CA VAL A 86 -13.74 6.85 4.60
C VAL A 86 -12.52 5.93 4.52
N VAL A 87 -12.11 5.37 5.65
CA VAL A 87 -11.16 4.26 5.68
C VAL A 87 -11.91 2.99 5.28
N PRO A 88 -11.56 2.34 4.16
CA PRO A 88 -12.21 1.10 3.76
C PRO A 88 -11.80 -0.04 4.69
N GLN A 89 -12.65 -1.03 4.85
CA GLN A 89 -12.27 -2.25 5.56
C GLN A 89 -11.20 -3.03 4.79
N THR A 90 -11.34 -3.06 3.47
CA THR A 90 -10.50 -3.83 2.55
C THR A 90 -10.10 -2.98 1.36
N VAL A 91 -8.85 -3.10 0.95
CA VAL A 91 -8.31 -2.57 -0.30
C VAL A 91 -8.17 -3.73 -1.27
N ILE A 92 -8.65 -3.57 -2.50
CA ILE A 92 -8.43 -4.55 -3.56
C ILE A 92 -7.14 -4.14 -4.28
N VAL A 93 -6.11 -4.95 -4.12
CA VAL A 93 -4.77 -4.72 -4.70
C VAL A 93 -4.63 -5.54 -5.97
N HIS A 94 -4.50 -4.89 -7.11
CA HIS A 94 -4.14 -5.51 -8.37
C HIS A 94 -2.62 -5.71 -8.41
N ASP A 95 -2.16 -6.96 -8.41
CA ASP A 95 -0.73 -7.26 -8.29
C ASP A 95 0.00 -7.17 -9.64
N GLY A 96 0.01 -5.99 -10.19
CA GLY A 96 0.62 -5.69 -11.48
C GLY A 96 0.39 -4.26 -11.95
N VAL A 97 0.64 -4.00 -13.22
CA VAL A 97 0.25 -2.74 -13.87
C VAL A 97 -1.24 -2.80 -14.24
N PRO A 98 -1.94 -1.67 -14.30
CA PRO A 98 -3.41 -1.66 -14.49
C PRO A 98 -3.90 -2.41 -15.72
N THR A 99 -3.10 -2.43 -16.78
CA THR A 99 -3.44 -3.06 -18.05
C THR A 99 -3.17 -4.56 -18.12
N ASN A 100 -2.56 -5.14 -17.09
CA ASN A 100 -2.28 -6.57 -17.05
C ASN A 100 -3.50 -7.35 -16.53
N ALA A 101 -4.44 -7.67 -17.39
CA ALA A 101 -5.67 -8.39 -17.02
C ALA A 101 -5.43 -9.82 -16.46
N SER A 102 -4.22 -10.36 -16.54
CA SER A 102 -3.87 -11.67 -15.97
C SER A 102 -3.30 -11.60 -14.55
N ALA A 103 -3.01 -10.39 -14.05
CA ALA A 103 -2.51 -10.22 -12.70
C ALA A 103 -3.63 -10.50 -11.68
N PRO A 104 -3.32 -11.14 -10.54
CA PRO A 104 -4.31 -11.44 -9.52
C PRO A 104 -4.73 -10.20 -8.74
N ASP A 105 -5.95 -10.22 -8.24
CA ASP A 105 -6.49 -9.23 -7.31
C ASP A 105 -6.53 -9.80 -5.89
N TYR A 106 -5.91 -9.09 -4.94
CA TYR A 106 -5.88 -9.47 -3.53
C TYR A 106 -6.76 -8.57 -2.68
N TYR A 107 -7.62 -9.17 -1.85
CA TYR A 107 -8.46 -8.47 -0.88
C TYR A 107 -7.73 -8.33 0.44
N VAL A 108 -7.14 -7.16 0.69
CA VAL A 108 -6.25 -6.93 1.82
C VAL A 108 -6.90 -5.98 2.82
N PRO A 109 -6.95 -6.30 4.13
CA PRO A 109 -7.38 -5.35 5.14
C PRO A 109 -6.58 -4.04 5.05
N TYR A 110 -7.24 -2.89 5.17
CA TYR A 110 -6.60 -1.59 4.95
C TYR A 110 -5.30 -1.40 5.75
N ARG A 111 -5.32 -1.73 7.05
CA ARG A 111 -4.11 -1.58 7.89
C ARG A 111 -2.99 -2.50 7.44
N ASP A 112 -3.31 -3.73 7.05
CA ASP A 112 -2.31 -4.70 6.58
C ASP A 112 -1.71 -4.26 5.25
N TYR A 113 -2.53 -3.65 4.37
CA TYR A 113 -2.03 -3.01 3.15
C TYR A 113 -1.03 -1.90 3.48
N ILE A 114 -1.36 -0.97 4.36
CA ILE A 114 -0.47 0.14 4.75
C ILE A 114 0.82 -0.38 5.41
N LYS A 115 0.72 -1.37 6.32
CA LYS A 115 1.89 -2.00 6.96
C LYS A 115 2.82 -2.65 5.94
N ASN A 116 2.26 -3.35 4.96
CA ASN A 116 3.01 -4.01 3.89
C ASN A 116 3.72 -2.98 3.02
N VAL A 117 3.00 -1.99 2.50
CA VAL A 117 3.58 -0.91 1.68
C VAL A 117 4.67 -0.17 2.43
N ALA A 118 4.41 0.27 3.67
CA ALA A 118 5.41 0.98 4.46
C ALA A 118 6.66 0.12 4.71
N SER A 119 6.48 -1.19 4.99
CA SER A 119 7.61 -2.12 5.14
C SER A 119 8.36 -2.39 3.84
N SER A 120 7.76 -2.10 2.68
CA SER A 120 8.39 -2.25 1.36
C SER A 120 9.11 -0.98 0.89
N GLU A 121 8.74 0.19 1.41
CA GLU A 121 9.18 1.48 0.87
C GLU A 121 10.02 2.32 1.84
N ILE A 122 9.98 2.04 3.16
CA ILE A 122 10.78 2.74 4.16
C ILE A 122 11.43 1.76 5.14
N TYR A 123 12.59 2.12 5.68
CA TYR A 123 13.26 1.25 6.65
C TYR A 123 12.69 1.43 8.06
N ALA A 124 12.43 0.31 8.74
CA ALA A 124 11.93 0.26 10.11
C ALA A 124 12.89 0.85 11.15
N THR A 125 14.15 1.04 10.78
CA THR A 125 15.20 1.66 11.59
C THR A 125 15.22 3.18 11.53
N TRP A 126 14.38 3.80 10.70
CA TRP A 126 14.28 5.24 10.66
C TRP A 126 13.67 5.81 11.95
N PRO A 127 13.94 7.09 12.29
CA PRO A 127 13.30 7.75 13.43
C PRO A 127 11.77 7.67 13.34
N LYS A 128 11.10 7.49 14.48
CA LYS A 128 9.62 7.39 14.54
C LYS A 128 8.92 8.54 13.81
N SER A 129 9.45 9.76 13.89
CA SER A 129 8.90 10.92 13.18
C SER A 129 8.94 10.76 11.64
N SER A 130 10.03 10.20 11.12
CA SER A 130 10.18 9.93 9.70
C SER A 130 9.23 8.82 9.25
N ILE A 131 9.12 7.73 10.03
CA ILE A 131 8.16 6.65 9.78
C ILE A 131 6.75 7.22 9.77
N THR A 132 6.36 8.03 10.78
CA THR A 132 5.03 8.65 10.88
C THR A 132 4.72 9.52 9.66
N ALA A 133 5.65 10.35 9.21
CA ALA A 133 5.45 11.23 8.06
C ALA A 133 5.23 10.43 6.77
N ASN A 134 6.01 9.37 6.55
CA ASN A 134 5.86 8.52 5.36
C ASN A 134 4.58 7.68 5.43
N VAL A 135 4.22 7.13 6.58
CA VAL A 135 2.96 6.41 6.77
C VAL A 135 1.76 7.32 6.50
N LEU A 136 1.77 8.59 6.97
CA LEU A 136 0.74 9.58 6.63
C LEU A 136 0.65 9.85 5.12
N ALA A 137 1.79 9.92 4.44
CA ALA A 137 1.82 10.08 2.99
C ALA A 137 1.21 8.86 2.28
N ILE A 138 1.62 7.64 2.64
CA ILE A 138 1.08 6.39 2.08
C ILE A 138 -0.43 6.31 2.29
N MET A 139 -0.92 6.60 3.51
CA MET A 139 -2.35 6.59 3.82
C MET A 139 -3.12 7.63 3.01
N SER A 140 -2.59 8.85 2.89
CA SER A 140 -3.24 9.93 2.14
C SER A 140 -3.37 9.60 0.66
N PHE A 141 -2.32 9.04 0.07
CA PHE A 141 -2.36 8.55 -1.31
C PHE A 141 -3.40 7.44 -1.47
N THR A 142 -3.39 6.43 -0.62
CA THR A 142 -4.34 5.31 -0.67
C THR A 142 -5.78 5.82 -0.51
N LEU A 143 -6.04 6.70 0.46
CA LEU A 143 -7.36 7.28 0.67
C LEU A 143 -7.79 8.22 -0.46
N ASN A 144 -6.85 8.84 -1.18
CA ASN A 144 -7.16 9.57 -2.41
C ASN A 144 -7.70 8.63 -3.49
N ARG A 145 -7.04 7.48 -3.72
CA ARG A 145 -7.49 6.47 -4.68
C ARG A 145 -8.89 5.94 -4.34
N VAL A 146 -9.16 5.72 -3.05
CA VAL A 146 -10.49 5.31 -2.56
C VAL A 146 -11.51 6.43 -2.75
N TYR A 147 -11.18 7.64 -2.33
CA TYR A 147 -12.09 8.79 -2.33
C TYR A 147 -12.52 9.19 -3.74
N THR A 148 -11.59 9.18 -4.69
CA THR A 148 -11.85 9.51 -6.09
C THR A 148 -12.37 8.34 -6.90
N GLU A 149 -12.41 7.14 -6.33
CA GLU A 149 -12.71 5.89 -7.07
C GLU A 149 -11.88 5.77 -8.36
N TRP A 150 -10.61 6.16 -8.27
CA TRP A 150 -9.70 6.37 -9.39
C TRP A 150 -9.73 5.29 -10.46
N TYR A 151 -9.51 4.03 -10.07
CA TYR A 151 -9.50 2.92 -11.02
C TYR A 151 -10.90 2.50 -11.46
N ARG A 152 -11.90 2.59 -10.56
CA ARG A 152 -13.29 2.26 -10.90
C ARG A 152 -13.87 3.20 -11.94
N ASN A 153 -13.52 4.49 -11.88
CA ASN A 153 -13.88 5.48 -12.89
C ASN A 153 -13.25 5.21 -14.27
N GLN A 154 -12.22 4.37 -14.32
CA GLN A 154 -11.59 3.91 -15.55
C GLN A 154 -12.07 2.52 -16.00
N GLY A 155 -13.06 1.94 -15.31
CA GLY A 155 -13.65 0.64 -15.62
C GLY A 155 -12.94 -0.57 -15.04
N TYR A 156 -12.04 -0.37 -14.07
CA TYR A 156 -11.37 -1.45 -13.34
C TYR A 156 -12.11 -1.82 -12.06
N ASP A 157 -12.00 -3.07 -11.61
CA ASP A 157 -12.67 -3.58 -10.40
C ASP A 157 -11.81 -3.56 -9.14
N PHE A 158 -10.58 -3.04 -9.21
CA PHE A 158 -9.67 -2.94 -8.08
C PHE A 158 -9.56 -1.50 -7.53
N THR A 159 -8.97 -1.35 -6.36
CA THR A 159 -8.79 -0.07 -5.67
C THR A 159 -7.46 0.60 -6.01
N ILE A 160 -6.39 -0.20 -6.10
CA ILE A 160 -5.00 0.27 -6.22
C ILE A 160 -4.14 -0.84 -6.83
N THR A 161 -2.99 -0.48 -7.42
CA THR A 161 -2.04 -1.45 -7.95
C THR A 161 -0.86 -1.68 -7.01
N SER A 162 -0.10 -2.77 -7.23
CA SER A 162 1.18 -3.03 -6.55
C SER A 162 2.38 -2.43 -7.29
N SER A 163 2.15 -1.73 -8.40
CA SER A 163 3.20 -1.19 -9.25
C SER A 163 3.69 0.18 -8.78
N THR A 164 4.99 0.31 -8.54
CA THR A 164 5.64 1.60 -8.18
C THR A 164 5.50 2.67 -9.26
N ALA A 165 5.28 2.27 -10.51
CA ALA A 165 5.05 3.22 -11.61
C ALA A 165 3.72 3.97 -11.46
N TYR A 166 2.71 3.32 -10.89
CA TYR A 166 1.35 3.86 -10.75
C TYR A 166 1.02 4.26 -9.31
N ASP A 167 1.28 3.36 -8.37
CA ASP A 167 0.89 3.51 -6.97
C ASP A 167 2.05 3.17 -6.02
N HIS A 168 1.82 2.28 -5.06
CA HIS A 168 2.77 1.86 -4.05
C HIS A 168 3.27 0.43 -4.29
N LYS A 169 4.44 0.10 -3.76
CA LYS A 169 4.91 -1.27 -3.75
C LYS A 169 4.26 -2.07 -2.63
N TRP A 170 3.22 -2.80 -2.96
CA TRP A 170 2.70 -3.88 -2.14
C TRP A 170 3.30 -5.21 -2.62
N ILE A 171 3.63 -6.12 -1.70
CA ILE A 171 4.26 -7.41 -2.04
C ILE A 171 3.50 -8.52 -1.32
N TYR A 172 3.02 -9.51 -2.08
CA TYR A 172 2.38 -10.69 -1.51
C TYR A 172 3.34 -11.44 -0.58
N GLY A 173 2.88 -11.78 0.65
CA GLY A 173 3.66 -12.54 1.62
C GLY A 173 4.82 -11.80 2.29
N ARG A 174 4.99 -10.49 2.06
CA ARG A 174 6.07 -9.73 2.68
C ARG A 174 5.99 -9.71 4.19
N ASN A 175 7.15 -9.83 4.85
CA ASN A 175 7.30 -9.52 6.27
C ASN A 175 7.08 -8.03 6.55
N ILE A 176 6.49 -7.74 7.69
CA ILE A 176 6.29 -6.37 8.20
C ILE A 176 7.15 -6.13 9.43
N TYR A 177 7.23 -4.88 9.87
CA TYR A 177 8.03 -4.51 11.04
C TYR A 177 7.16 -3.95 12.16
N GLU A 178 7.48 -4.31 13.41
CA GLU A 178 6.73 -3.90 14.59
C GLU A 178 6.69 -2.38 14.74
N SER A 179 7.84 -1.68 14.59
CA SER A 179 7.91 -0.22 14.71
C SER A 179 7.01 0.50 13.71
N ILE A 180 6.91 -0.01 12.48
CA ILE A 180 6.00 0.49 11.45
C ILE A 180 4.56 0.15 11.81
N SER A 181 4.28 -1.09 12.25
CA SER A 181 2.94 -1.55 12.60
C SER A 181 2.31 -0.72 13.71
N VAL A 182 3.08 -0.41 14.75
CA VAL A 182 2.63 0.46 15.86
C VAL A 182 2.23 1.85 15.34
N VAL A 183 3.04 2.46 14.47
CA VAL A 183 2.71 3.77 13.89
C VAL A 183 1.43 3.70 13.06
N VAL A 184 1.29 2.69 12.21
CA VAL A 184 0.08 2.52 11.39
C VAL A 184 -1.16 2.37 12.27
N ASP A 185 -1.09 1.55 13.33
CA ASP A 185 -2.21 1.32 14.23
C ASP A 185 -2.59 2.55 15.03
N ASP A 186 -1.60 3.40 15.38
CA ASP A 186 -1.82 4.66 16.11
C ASP A 186 -2.56 5.72 15.27
N ILE A 187 -2.31 5.76 13.94
CA ILE A 187 -2.77 6.87 13.09
C ILE A 187 -3.60 6.44 11.86
N PHE A 188 -4.06 5.19 11.78
CA PHE A 188 -4.67 4.58 10.57
C PHE A 188 -5.86 5.36 9.97
N ASP A 189 -6.50 6.20 10.75
CA ASP A 189 -7.64 7.03 10.36
C ASP A 189 -7.25 8.49 10.02
N ASN A 190 -5.95 8.81 10.06
CA ASN A 190 -5.46 10.14 9.74
C ASN A 190 -5.07 10.25 8.26
N TYR A 191 -5.22 11.43 7.69
CA TYR A 191 -4.78 11.73 6.33
C TYR A 191 -4.43 13.21 6.16
N LEU A 192 -3.68 13.50 5.11
CA LEU A 192 -3.28 14.86 4.74
C LEU A 192 -4.29 15.47 3.76
N SER A 193 -4.70 16.70 4.01
CA SER A 193 -5.59 17.46 3.12
C SER A 193 -5.17 18.92 3.03
N GLY A 194 -5.66 19.62 2.03
CA GLY A 194 -5.63 21.08 2.01
C GLY A 194 -6.52 21.68 3.11
N ARG A 195 -6.32 22.96 3.39
CA ARG A 195 -7.03 23.65 4.49
C ARG A 195 -8.55 23.67 4.30
N GLU A 196 -9.00 24.02 3.11
CA GLU A 196 -10.42 24.26 2.80
C GLU A 196 -11.09 23.05 2.09
N VAL A 197 -10.35 21.94 1.90
CA VAL A 197 -10.84 20.76 1.18
C VAL A 197 -10.79 19.52 2.06
N ASN A 198 -11.72 18.61 1.84
CA ASN A 198 -11.74 17.32 2.55
C ASN A 198 -11.02 16.21 1.77
N GLN A 199 -10.80 16.41 0.49
CA GLN A 199 -10.13 15.41 -0.34
C GLN A 199 -8.72 15.09 0.19
N PRO A 200 -8.35 13.82 0.35
CA PRO A 200 -6.99 13.43 0.67
C PRO A 200 -6.03 13.90 -0.43
N ILE A 201 -4.87 14.41 -0.02
CA ILE A 201 -3.83 14.80 -0.99
C ILE A 201 -3.28 13.54 -1.65
N LEU A 202 -3.12 13.57 -2.97
CA LEU A 202 -2.36 12.59 -3.71
C LEU A 202 -0.87 12.83 -3.45
N THR A 203 -0.36 12.21 -2.42
CA THR A 203 1.01 12.38 -1.93
C THR A 203 1.98 11.54 -2.75
N GLN A 204 2.24 11.94 -3.99
CA GLN A 204 3.29 11.31 -4.77
C GLN A 204 4.66 11.66 -4.20
N TYR A 205 5.50 10.66 -3.97
CA TYR A 205 6.87 10.83 -3.49
C TYR A 205 7.83 9.95 -4.29
N CYS A 206 9.10 10.27 -4.20
CA CYS A 206 10.17 9.48 -4.79
C CYS A 206 11.39 9.46 -3.84
N ASP A 207 12.34 8.59 -4.11
CA ASP A 207 13.56 8.43 -3.32
C ASP A 207 14.54 9.61 -3.43
N GLY A 208 14.33 10.49 -4.41
CA GLY A 208 15.20 11.63 -4.67
C GLY A 208 16.63 11.26 -5.17
N ARG A 209 16.89 9.99 -5.43
CA ARG A 209 18.18 9.46 -5.88
C ARG A 209 18.11 8.92 -7.31
N GLN A 210 17.19 8.03 -7.58
CA GLN A 210 17.02 7.40 -8.89
C GLN A 210 16.10 8.20 -9.79
N VAL A 211 15.18 8.97 -9.20
CA VAL A 211 14.19 9.76 -9.93
C VAL A 211 14.17 11.19 -9.43
N THR A 212 14.24 12.13 -10.38
CA THR A 212 13.99 13.55 -10.08
C THR A 212 12.51 13.77 -9.88
N CYS A 213 12.11 14.35 -8.74
CA CYS A 213 10.71 14.61 -8.41
C CYS A 213 10.36 16.10 -8.52
N PRO A 214 10.22 16.65 -9.72
CA PRO A 214 9.92 18.07 -9.86
C PRO A 214 8.53 18.35 -9.29
N GLY A 215 8.48 19.09 -8.18
CA GLY A 215 7.25 19.67 -7.65
C GLY A 215 6.36 18.75 -6.77
N TRP A 216 6.64 17.47 -6.65
CA TRP A 216 5.72 16.54 -5.95
C TRP A 216 5.70 16.73 -4.44
N MET A 217 6.86 16.86 -3.79
CA MET A 217 6.95 17.15 -2.35
C MET A 217 6.91 18.65 -2.03
N THR A 218 7.01 19.53 -3.01
CA THR A 218 7.00 20.99 -2.81
C THR A 218 5.63 21.51 -2.34
N PHE A 219 4.55 20.77 -2.59
CA PHE A 219 3.22 21.09 -2.06
C PHE A 219 3.13 20.93 -0.53
N LEU A 220 4.06 20.25 0.12
CA LEU A 220 4.14 20.12 1.58
C LEU A 220 4.35 21.45 2.31
N LEU A 221 4.80 22.50 1.64
CA LEU A 221 4.95 23.84 2.22
C LEU A 221 3.66 24.67 2.24
N LEU A 222 2.61 24.22 1.58
CA LEU A 222 1.32 24.91 1.54
C LEU A 222 0.34 24.29 2.53
N ARG A 223 0.41 24.72 3.81
CA ARG A 223 -0.64 24.54 4.83
C ARG A 223 -1.40 23.20 4.75
N ILE A 224 -0.67 22.10 4.87
CA ILE A 224 -1.24 20.77 4.96
C ILE A 224 -1.87 20.59 6.34
N HIS A 225 -3.04 19.99 6.39
CA HIS A 225 -3.76 19.66 7.62
C HIS A 225 -3.90 18.14 7.75
N ILE A 226 -3.63 17.64 8.95
CA ILE A 226 -3.95 16.26 9.32
C ILE A 226 -5.44 16.23 9.68
N LYS A 227 -6.21 15.40 8.97
CA LYS A 227 -7.64 15.16 9.23
C LYS A 227 -7.88 13.69 9.56
N LYS A 228 -8.99 13.41 10.23
CA LYS A 228 -9.46 12.05 10.50
C LYS A 228 -10.51 11.61 9.50
N ALA A 229 -10.31 10.44 8.90
CA ALA A 229 -11.32 9.74 8.13
C ALA A 229 -12.27 8.96 9.05
N ARG A 230 -13.48 8.63 8.58
CA ARG A 230 -14.36 7.73 9.30
C ARG A 230 -14.00 6.29 9.01
N PHE A 231 -13.87 5.49 10.06
CA PHE A 231 -13.72 4.04 9.94
C PHE A 231 -15.08 3.40 9.66
N TYR A 232 -15.15 2.55 8.67
CA TYR A 232 -16.35 1.81 8.33
C TYR A 232 -16.21 0.35 8.79
N ALA A 233 -16.79 0.02 9.93
CA ALA A 233 -16.89 -1.34 10.42
C ALA A 233 -18.19 -1.96 9.89
N GLY A 234 -18.07 -2.82 8.87
CA GLY A 234 -19.13 -3.72 8.44
C GLY A 234 -19.94 -3.33 7.21
N LEU A 235 -19.50 -3.81 6.06
CA LEU A 235 -20.37 -4.36 5.03
C LEU A 235 -19.62 -5.52 4.36
N ARG A 236 -20.13 -6.73 4.57
CA ARG A 236 -19.80 -7.86 3.70
C ARG A 236 -20.51 -7.61 2.37
N GLY A 237 -19.77 -7.43 1.33
CA GLY A 237 -20.35 -7.29 0.01
C GLY A 237 -19.74 -6.15 -0.76
N SER A 238 -19.32 -6.47 -1.96
CA SER A 238 -18.97 -5.57 -3.07
C SER A 238 -19.00 -4.08 -2.73
N CYS A 239 -17.84 -3.44 -2.70
CA CYS A 239 -17.70 -2.00 -2.57
C CYS A 239 -18.25 -1.24 -3.81
N SER A 240 -19.32 -1.73 -4.40
CA SER A 240 -19.94 -1.16 -5.59
C SER A 240 -20.97 -0.08 -5.30
N ARG A 241 -21.25 0.22 -4.03
CA ARG A 241 -22.08 1.40 -3.66
C ARG A 241 -21.85 1.71 -2.18
N LEU A 242 -20.96 2.64 -1.89
CA LEU A 242 -21.11 3.43 -0.67
C LEU A 242 -22.32 4.36 -0.90
N CYS A 243 -23.52 3.77 -0.77
CA CYS A 243 -24.75 4.54 -0.82
C CYS A 243 -24.72 5.62 0.25
N SER A 244 -25.04 6.83 -0.17
CA SER A 244 -25.41 7.95 0.67
C SER A 244 -26.30 7.51 1.82
N PHE A 245 -25.82 7.70 3.05
CA PHE A 245 -26.71 7.83 4.18
C PHE A 245 -27.01 9.31 4.41
N LYS A 246 -28.28 9.64 4.34
CA LYS A 246 -28.83 10.91 4.78
C LYS A 246 -28.58 11.13 6.26
#